data_74e969c22444963f9d3bcc536c2fb9e8
#
_entry.id   74e969c22444963f9d3bcc536c2fb9e8
#
_cell.length_a   1.000
_cell.length_b   1.000
_cell.length_c   1.000
_cell.angle_alpha   90.00
_cell.angle_beta   90.00
_cell.angle_gamma   90.00
#
_symmetry.space_group_name_H-M   'P 1'
#
loop_
_entity.id
_entity.type
_entity.pdbx_description
1 polymer ?
#
loop_
_entity_poly.entity_id
_entity_poly.type
_entity_poly.pdbx_seq_one_letter_code
_entity_poly.pdbx_strand_id
1 'polypeptide(L)'
;MKILIPGGSGYIGRQLSASLVNDGHEVVILTRGQRRAFPPPLAGEGQGGGLRDVTWDARTASGDWVDELAGAQGIINLAGANVGSGRWTRRRMAQILSSRLAATSAIVQAIETTPADRRPSVLLNASGIDYYGNRGDDIITEDGEPGDSFLARMSQQWETAAMKAEPLGLRVVRMRTSMVFGRGAPAFNLLTLPVRLFVGGPLGSGRQWFTWIHVDDIIGLYRFGLENERLSGAVNAVAPDIRRQVEVAKEIGLVLHRPTWFPAPALLLRLLLGTQSQLLLEGRRAVADKAEAAGYRFQFGGLRQALEEILRRR
;
A
#
# COMPACT_ATOMS: atom_id res chain seq x y z
N MET A 1 -19.26 -11.39 2.00
CA MET A 1 -18.39 -11.45 3.20
C MET A 1 -18.51 -10.13 3.96
N LYS A 2 -18.33 -10.15 5.30
CA LYS A 2 -18.09 -8.93 6.08
C LYS A 2 -16.59 -8.70 6.20
N ILE A 3 -16.11 -7.52 5.85
CA ILE A 3 -14.68 -7.18 5.76
C ILE A 3 -14.42 -5.89 6.53
N LEU A 4 -13.45 -5.93 7.46
CA LEU A 4 -13.02 -4.75 8.20
C LEU A 4 -11.82 -4.10 7.52
N ILE A 5 -11.84 -2.77 7.32
CA ILE A 5 -10.77 -2.02 6.69
C ILE A 5 -10.28 -0.88 7.60
N PRO A 6 -9.41 -1.17 8.58
CA PRO A 6 -8.68 -0.14 9.30
C PRO A 6 -7.87 0.74 8.34
N GLY A 7 -8.10 2.05 8.35
CA GLY A 7 -7.48 2.97 7.39
C GLY A 7 -8.17 3.03 6.02
N GLY A 8 -9.37 2.50 5.90
CA GLY A 8 -10.17 2.49 4.66
C GLY A 8 -10.48 3.89 4.10
N SER A 9 -10.34 4.95 4.89
CA SER A 9 -10.48 6.35 4.43
C SER A 9 -9.27 6.87 3.61
N GLY A 10 -8.18 6.11 3.52
CA GLY A 10 -7.00 6.44 2.71
C GLY A 10 -7.21 6.27 1.20
N TYR A 11 -6.18 6.62 0.38
CA TYR A 11 -6.25 6.54 -1.08
C TYR A 11 -6.59 5.12 -1.58
N ILE A 12 -5.82 4.11 -1.17
CA ILE A 12 -6.06 2.71 -1.52
C ILE A 12 -7.37 2.23 -0.88
N GLY A 13 -7.56 2.53 0.40
CA GLY A 13 -8.70 2.04 1.18
C GLY A 13 -10.05 2.44 0.59
N ARG A 14 -10.20 3.69 0.12
CA ARG A 14 -11.46 4.14 -0.52
C ARG A 14 -11.79 3.35 -1.79
N GLN A 15 -10.81 3.14 -2.66
CA GLN A 15 -11.02 2.43 -3.92
C GLN A 15 -11.25 0.94 -3.68
N LEU A 16 -10.52 0.35 -2.74
CA LEU A 16 -10.72 -1.03 -2.32
C LEU A 16 -12.11 -1.24 -1.70
N SER A 17 -12.54 -0.33 -0.81
CA SER A 17 -13.88 -0.40 -0.21
C SER A 17 -14.98 -0.32 -1.26
N ALA A 18 -14.85 0.61 -2.24
CA ALA A 18 -15.81 0.71 -3.34
C ALA A 18 -15.84 -0.57 -4.20
N SER A 19 -14.68 -1.13 -4.51
CA SER A 19 -14.58 -2.39 -5.26
C SER A 19 -15.27 -3.54 -4.53
N LEU A 20 -15.00 -3.72 -3.24
CA LEU A 20 -15.58 -4.80 -2.42
C LEU A 20 -17.10 -4.65 -2.26
N VAL A 21 -17.60 -3.42 -2.10
CA VAL A 21 -19.04 -3.15 -2.04
C VAL A 21 -19.72 -3.50 -3.37
N ASN A 22 -19.09 -3.16 -4.50
CA ASN A 22 -19.61 -3.52 -5.83
C ASN A 22 -19.66 -5.03 -6.06
N ASP A 23 -18.81 -5.80 -5.38
CA ASP A 23 -18.84 -7.27 -5.39
C ASP A 23 -19.85 -7.86 -4.39
N GLY A 24 -20.66 -7.01 -3.73
CA GLY A 24 -21.69 -7.46 -2.79
C GLY A 24 -21.18 -7.76 -1.38
N HIS A 25 -19.98 -7.30 -1.00
CA HIS A 25 -19.45 -7.46 0.35
C HIS A 25 -19.97 -6.38 1.30
N GLU A 26 -20.13 -6.72 2.58
CA GLU A 26 -20.31 -5.77 3.66
C GLU A 26 -18.94 -5.22 4.08
N VAL A 27 -18.73 -3.91 4.00
CA VAL A 27 -17.44 -3.27 4.31
C VAL A 27 -17.59 -2.35 5.50
N VAL A 28 -16.80 -2.60 6.55
CA VAL A 28 -16.71 -1.76 7.75
C VAL A 28 -15.39 -1.03 7.77
N ILE A 29 -15.42 0.29 7.60
CA ILE A 29 -14.23 1.12 7.66
C ILE A 29 -13.99 1.56 9.09
N LEU A 30 -12.78 1.26 9.62
CA LEU A 30 -12.37 1.82 10.91
C LEU A 30 -11.65 3.15 10.69
N THR A 31 -12.23 4.24 11.21
CA THR A 31 -11.73 5.62 11.06
C THR A 31 -11.56 6.34 12.39
N ARG A 32 -10.57 7.26 12.49
CA ARG A 32 -10.27 8.04 13.71
C ARG A 32 -11.05 9.35 13.83
N GLY A 33 -11.87 9.70 12.86
CA GLY A 33 -12.53 11.00 12.83
C GLY A 33 -13.90 10.96 12.19
N GLN A 34 -14.64 12.06 12.36
CA GLN A 34 -15.98 12.22 11.80
C GLN A 34 -16.01 11.96 10.29
N ARG A 35 -17.13 11.42 9.85
CA ARG A 35 -17.52 11.15 8.47
C ARG A 35 -16.95 12.20 7.50
N ARG A 36 -15.92 11.85 6.74
CA ARG A 36 -15.76 12.44 5.42
C ARG A 36 -16.77 11.72 4.55
N ALA A 37 -17.72 12.47 4.01
CA ALA A 37 -18.67 11.93 3.07
C ALA A 37 -17.88 11.18 1.98
N PHE A 38 -18.00 9.85 1.94
CA PHE A 38 -17.65 9.10 0.76
C PHE A 38 -18.56 9.62 -0.34
N PRO A 39 -18.06 9.85 -1.56
CA PRO A 39 -18.98 9.92 -2.68
C PRO A 39 -19.86 8.66 -2.58
N PRO A 40 -21.18 8.80 -2.71
CA PRO A 40 -22.07 7.65 -2.70
C PRO A 40 -21.51 6.64 -3.73
N PRO A 41 -21.59 5.33 -3.48
CA PRO A 41 -21.31 4.34 -4.51
C PRO A 41 -22.06 4.81 -5.76
N LEU A 42 -21.39 4.83 -6.90
CA LEU A 42 -22.07 5.09 -8.18
C LEU A 42 -23.27 4.16 -8.18
N ALA A 43 -24.47 4.75 -8.22
CA ALA A 43 -25.72 4.04 -8.14
C ALA A 43 -25.83 3.07 -9.34
N GLY A 44 -25.34 1.87 -9.12
CA GLY A 44 -25.62 0.68 -9.88
C GLY A 44 -26.48 -0.18 -8.98
N GLU A 45 -27.64 -0.57 -9.42
CA GLU A 45 -28.60 -1.45 -8.75
C GLU A 45 -27.97 -2.85 -8.54
N GLY A 46 -27.01 -2.95 -7.60
CA GLY A 46 -26.40 -4.17 -7.13
C GLY A 46 -26.92 -4.51 -5.74
N GLN A 47 -27.63 -5.60 -5.64
CA GLN A 47 -28.17 -6.09 -4.38
C GLN A 47 -27.06 -6.35 -3.37
N GLY A 48 -27.06 -5.63 -2.23
CA GLY A 48 -26.69 -6.21 -0.97
C GLY A 48 -25.34 -5.86 -0.32
N GLY A 49 -24.44 -5.05 -0.91
CA GLY A 49 -23.22 -4.62 -0.22
C GLY A 49 -23.44 -3.34 0.60
N GLY A 50 -23.12 -3.38 1.90
CA GLY A 50 -23.21 -2.21 2.78
C GLY A 50 -21.84 -1.60 3.04
N LEU A 51 -21.74 -0.25 3.03
CA LEU A 51 -20.56 0.48 3.50
C LEU A 51 -20.93 1.28 4.74
N ARG A 52 -20.17 1.07 5.82
CA ARG A 52 -20.33 1.87 7.04
C ARG A 52 -19.02 2.19 7.72
N ASP A 53 -19.00 3.30 8.43
CA ASP A 53 -17.85 3.76 9.20
C ASP A 53 -18.08 3.48 10.68
N VAL A 54 -17.05 2.96 11.34
CA VAL A 54 -16.99 2.78 12.78
C VAL A 54 -15.79 3.55 13.33
N THR A 55 -15.99 4.28 14.41
CA THR A 55 -14.93 5.06 15.03
C THR A 55 -14.04 4.17 15.90
N TRP A 56 -12.72 4.35 15.80
CA TRP A 56 -11.73 3.75 16.65
C TRP A 56 -10.56 4.72 16.89
N ASP A 57 -9.76 4.47 17.91
CA ASP A 57 -8.60 5.31 18.24
C ASP A 57 -7.30 4.87 17.54
N ALA A 58 -7.31 3.70 16.90
CA ALA A 58 -6.15 3.02 16.30
C ALA A 58 -5.04 2.69 17.32
N ARG A 59 -5.40 2.47 18.58
CA ARG A 59 -4.44 2.24 19.67
C ARG A 59 -4.87 1.17 20.66
N THR A 60 -6.16 1.09 20.96
CA THR A 60 -6.70 0.18 21.98
C THR A 60 -7.63 -0.85 21.36
N ALA A 61 -7.64 -2.04 21.95
CA ALA A 61 -8.57 -3.12 21.61
C ALA A 61 -9.88 -2.97 22.41
N SER A 62 -10.50 -1.77 22.33
CA SER A 62 -11.72 -1.46 23.06
C SER A 62 -12.63 -0.51 22.27
N GLY A 63 -13.93 -0.53 22.57
CA GLY A 63 -14.97 0.24 21.90
C GLY A 63 -15.74 -0.59 20.86
N ASP A 64 -16.77 0.01 20.27
CA ASP A 64 -17.77 -0.65 19.40
C ASP A 64 -17.15 -1.35 18.17
N TRP A 65 -15.97 -0.94 17.75
CA TRP A 65 -15.28 -1.55 16.60
C TRP A 65 -14.86 -3.01 16.88
N VAL A 66 -14.68 -3.39 18.15
CA VAL A 66 -14.29 -4.76 18.54
C VAL A 66 -15.43 -5.73 18.23
N ASP A 67 -16.66 -5.30 18.43
CA ASP A 67 -17.85 -6.11 18.14
C ASP A 67 -17.99 -6.41 16.64
N GLU A 68 -17.37 -5.57 15.80
CA GLU A 68 -17.36 -5.78 14.36
C GLU A 68 -16.49 -6.96 13.90
N LEU A 69 -15.57 -7.43 14.75
CA LEU A 69 -14.76 -8.62 14.46
C LEU A 69 -15.63 -9.89 14.45
N ALA A 70 -16.65 -9.91 15.27
CA ALA A 70 -17.57 -11.03 15.30
C ALA A 70 -18.32 -11.15 13.96
N GLY A 71 -18.11 -12.29 13.28
CA GLY A 71 -18.69 -12.57 11.95
C GLY A 71 -17.98 -11.90 10.78
N ALA A 72 -16.88 -11.17 11.00
CA ALA A 72 -16.01 -10.73 9.91
C ALA A 72 -15.22 -11.94 9.36
N GLN A 73 -15.15 -12.06 8.02
CA GLN A 73 -14.37 -13.08 7.36
C GLN A 73 -12.92 -12.63 7.16
N GLY A 74 -12.68 -11.32 7.00
CA GLY A 74 -11.34 -10.80 6.76
C GLY A 74 -11.11 -9.40 7.29
N ILE A 75 -9.85 -9.10 7.56
CA ILE A 75 -9.38 -7.76 7.93
C ILE A 75 -8.33 -7.32 6.93
N ILE A 76 -8.46 -6.10 6.38
CA ILE A 76 -7.44 -5.47 5.52
C ILE A 76 -6.90 -4.25 6.25
N ASN A 77 -5.79 -4.40 6.95
CA ASN A 77 -5.18 -3.34 7.73
C ASN A 77 -4.32 -2.41 6.85
N LEU A 78 -4.85 -1.23 6.56
CA LEU A 78 -4.18 -0.14 5.83
C LEU A 78 -3.83 1.03 6.77
N ALA A 79 -4.01 0.87 8.08
CA ALA A 79 -3.84 1.94 9.05
C ALA A 79 -2.36 2.31 9.24
N GLY A 80 -2.07 3.60 9.14
CA GLY A 80 -0.74 4.13 9.35
C GLY A 80 -0.63 5.60 8.96
N ALA A 81 0.26 6.34 9.62
CA ALA A 81 0.57 7.71 9.23
C ALA A 81 1.26 7.72 7.85
N ASN A 82 0.87 8.66 6.99
CA ASN A 82 1.43 8.78 5.64
C ASN A 82 2.95 9.06 5.70
N VAL A 83 3.76 8.20 5.08
CA VAL A 83 5.23 8.34 5.02
C VAL A 83 5.67 9.49 4.11
N GLY A 84 4.88 9.81 3.09
CA GLY A 84 5.18 10.88 2.13
C GLY A 84 4.85 12.29 2.62
N SER A 85 4.14 12.45 3.74
CA SER A 85 3.71 13.76 4.23
C SER A 85 4.64 14.31 5.31
N GLY A 86 5.09 15.55 5.11
CA GLY A 86 5.95 16.27 6.05
C GLY A 86 7.39 15.77 6.07
N ARG A 87 8.31 16.63 6.56
CA ARG A 87 9.72 16.30 6.66
C ARG A 87 9.98 15.24 7.75
N TRP A 88 10.88 14.29 7.51
CA TRP A 88 11.22 13.22 8.47
C TRP A 88 12.14 13.75 9.59
N THR A 89 11.52 14.37 10.58
CA THR A 89 12.14 14.63 11.88
C THR A 89 12.12 13.36 12.74
N ARG A 90 12.93 13.31 13.81
CA ARG A 90 12.87 12.18 14.77
C ARG A 90 11.44 11.94 15.28
N ARG A 91 10.72 13.03 15.63
CA ARG A 91 9.31 12.96 16.07
C ARG A 91 8.40 12.38 14.98
N ARG A 92 8.59 12.80 13.72
CA ARG A 92 7.77 12.30 12.60
C ARG A 92 8.04 10.83 12.31
N MET A 93 9.30 10.40 12.31
CA MET A 93 9.68 8.99 12.15
C MET A 93 9.09 8.11 13.26
N ALA A 94 9.18 8.57 14.52
CA ALA A 94 8.55 7.89 15.65
C ALA A 94 7.01 7.77 15.48
N GLN A 95 6.35 8.84 15.02
CA GLN A 95 4.91 8.82 14.72
C GLN A 95 4.55 7.85 13.58
N ILE A 96 5.37 7.79 12.52
CA ILE A 96 5.17 6.85 11.40
C ILE A 96 5.23 5.40 11.89
N LEU A 97 6.23 5.07 12.71
CA LEU A 97 6.40 3.74 13.30
C LEU A 97 5.27 3.43 14.30
N SER A 98 5.09 4.28 15.31
CA SER A 98 4.14 4.02 16.41
C SER A 98 2.70 3.90 15.92
N SER A 99 2.29 4.67 14.90
CA SER A 99 0.92 4.59 14.35
C SER A 99 0.61 3.23 13.74
N ARG A 100 1.60 2.57 13.14
CA ARG A 100 1.45 1.24 12.53
C ARG A 100 1.43 0.15 13.59
N LEU A 101 2.38 0.21 14.50
CA LEU A 101 2.49 -0.78 15.58
C LEU A 101 1.27 -0.73 16.50
N ALA A 102 0.82 0.45 16.91
CA ALA A 102 -0.34 0.60 17.77
C ALA A 102 -1.61 0.07 17.10
N ALA A 103 -1.89 0.47 15.85
CA ALA A 103 -3.06 0.00 15.12
C ALA A 103 -3.05 -1.53 14.94
N THR A 104 -1.92 -2.10 14.52
CA THR A 104 -1.80 -3.54 14.31
C THR A 104 -1.90 -4.32 15.61
N SER A 105 -1.26 -3.83 16.68
CA SER A 105 -1.37 -4.47 18.00
C SER A 105 -2.79 -4.43 18.55
N ALA A 106 -3.51 -3.31 18.38
CA ALA A 106 -4.92 -3.22 18.80
C ALA A 106 -5.79 -4.25 18.04
N ILE A 107 -5.58 -4.41 16.73
CA ILE A 107 -6.29 -5.41 15.92
C ILE A 107 -6.00 -6.83 16.43
N VAL A 108 -4.73 -7.17 16.63
CA VAL A 108 -4.33 -8.50 17.10
C VAL A 108 -4.89 -8.80 18.50
N GLN A 109 -4.82 -7.84 19.43
CA GLN A 109 -5.39 -7.97 20.76
C GLN A 109 -6.92 -8.16 20.72
N ALA A 110 -7.62 -7.43 19.85
CA ALA A 110 -9.06 -7.58 19.69
C ALA A 110 -9.41 -8.96 19.10
N ILE A 111 -8.63 -9.50 18.16
CA ILE A 111 -8.78 -10.86 17.64
C ILE A 111 -8.56 -11.89 18.77
N GLU A 112 -7.56 -11.69 19.61
CA GLU A 112 -7.24 -12.58 20.73
C GLU A 112 -8.41 -12.70 21.72
N THR A 113 -9.10 -11.60 22.02
CA THR A 113 -10.27 -11.57 22.91
C THR A 113 -11.55 -12.05 22.24
N THR A 114 -11.59 -12.15 20.91
CA THR A 114 -12.73 -12.71 20.18
C THR A 114 -12.77 -14.23 20.31
N PRO A 115 -13.93 -14.86 20.60
CA PRO A 115 -14.07 -16.32 20.61
C PRO A 115 -13.57 -16.95 19.32
N ALA A 116 -12.85 -18.08 19.42
CA ALA A 116 -12.12 -18.69 18.31
C ALA A 116 -13.04 -19.02 17.11
N ASP A 117 -14.27 -19.44 17.36
CA ASP A 117 -15.30 -19.77 16.35
C ASP A 117 -15.87 -18.52 15.63
N ARG A 118 -15.58 -17.32 16.11
CA ARG A 118 -16.04 -16.03 15.57
C ARG A 118 -14.92 -15.16 15.02
N ARG A 119 -13.67 -15.63 15.07
CA ARG A 119 -12.51 -14.90 14.56
C ARG A 119 -12.54 -14.80 13.04
N PRO A 120 -12.02 -13.71 12.48
CA PRO A 120 -11.73 -13.64 11.04
C PRO A 120 -10.77 -14.76 10.61
N SER A 121 -10.90 -15.25 9.38
CA SER A 121 -10.01 -16.28 8.85
C SER A 121 -8.70 -15.71 8.30
N VAL A 122 -8.69 -14.41 7.93
CA VAL A 122 -7.53 -13.79 7.28
C VAL A 122 -7.29 -12.36 7.74
N LEU A 123 -6.00 -12.05 7.94
CA LEU A 123 -5.49 -10.68 8.12
C LEU A 123 -4.55 -10.34 6.96
N LEU A 124 -4.98 -9.42 6.08
CA LEU A 124 -4.11 -8.80 5.10
C LEU A 124 -3.56 -7.51 5.70
N ASN A 125 -2.28 -7.51 6.03
CA ASN A 125 -1.63 -6.34 6.62
C ASN A 125 -0.79 -5.62 5.57
N ALA A 126 -0.99 -4.31 5.39
CA ALA A 126 -0.09 -3.52 4.56
C ALA A 126 1.33 -3.56 5.10
N SER A 127 2.28 -3.56 4.18
CA SER A 127 3.71 -3.39 4.40
C SER A 127 4.29 -2.58 3.24
N GLY A 128 5.59 -2.39 3.20
CA GLY A 128 6.25 -1.68 2.12
C GLY A 128 7.39 -2.48 1.51
N ILE A 129 7.59 -2.32 0.20
CA ILE A 129 8.72 -2.88 -0.52
C ILE A 129 10.07 -2.38 0.05
N ASP A 130 10.02 -1.30 0.81
CA ASP A 130 11.15 -0.74 1.55
C ASP A 130 11.73 -1.70 2.60
N TYR A 131 10.99 -2.77 2.95
CA TYR A 131 11.45 -3.88 3.78
C TYR A 131 12.86 -4.35 3.41
N TYR A 132 13.15 -4.44 2.11
CA TYR A 132 14.43 -4.97 1.61
C TYR A 132 15.61 -3.99 1.67
N GLY A 133 15.34 -2.69 1.86
CA GLY A 133 16.38 -1.66 1.74
C GLY A 133 16.91 -1.54 0.30
N ASN A 134 18.10 -0.97 0.17
CA ASN A 134 18.78 -0.84 -1.13
C ASN A 134 19.62 -2.09 -1.43
N ARG A 135 19.36 -2.79 -2.54
CA ARG A 135 20.02 -4.05 -2.94
C ARG A 135 20.73 -3.95 -4.28
N GLY A 136 20.97 -2.73 -4.77
CA GLY A 136 21.64 -2.56 -6.06
C GLY A 136 20.86 -3.20 -7.20
N ASP A 137 21.48 -4.16 -7.88
CA ASP A 137 20.92 -4.83 -9.06
C ASP A 137 20.34 -6.23 -8.76
N ASP A 138 20.40 -6.67 -7.52
CA ASP A 138 19.90 -7.99 -7.12
C ASP A 138 18.40 -8.09 -7.39
N ILE A 139 17.97 -9.21 -7.96
CA ILE A 139 16.56 -9.57 -8.06
C ILE A 139 16.10 -10.05 -6.68
N ILE A 140 15.02 -9.44 -6.18
CA ILE A 140 14.53 -9.67 -4.82
C ILE A 140 13.15 -10.32 -4.89
N THR A 141 13.06 -11.56 -4.42
CA THR A 141 11.79 -12.27 -4.19
C THR A 141 11.26 -11.98 -2.78
N GLU A 142 10.12 -12.57 -2.43
CA GLU A 142 9.50 -12.43 -1.11
C GLU A 142 10.34 -13.00 0.04
N ASP A 143 11.25 -13.91 -0.26
CA ASP A 143 12.19 -14.54 0.70
C ASP A 143 13.46 -13.69 0.92
N GLY A 144 13.58 -12.55 0.21
CA GLY A 144 14.73 -11.67 0.32
C GLY A 144 14.89 -11.11 1.75
N GLU A 145 16.16 -11.07 2.20
CA GLU A 145 16.53 -10.57 3.53
C GLU A 145 16.14 -9.11 3.74
N PRO A 146 15.77 -8.71 4.97
CA PRO A 146 15.45 -7.34 5.29
C PRO A 146 16.67 -6.42 5.20
N GLY A 147 16.43 -5.16 4.87
CA GLY A 147 17.43 -4.10 4.94
C GLY A 147 17.53 -3.46 6.33
N ASP A 148 18.39 -2.46 6.44
CA ASP A 148 18.71 -1.74 7.67
C ASP A 148 18.28 -0.26 7.70
N SER A 149 17.62 0.22 6.65
CA SER A 149 17.10 1.59 6.60
C SER A 149 15.98 1.82 7.64
N PHE A 150 15.62 3.07 7.91
CA PHE A 150 14.47 3.37 8.79
C PHE A 150 13.19 2.67 8.32
N LEU A 151 12.89 2.73 7.03
CA LEU A 151 11.69 2.09 6.48
C LEU A 151 11.77 0.56 6.52
N ALA A 152 12.95 0.00 6.29
CA ALA A 152 13.16 -1.44 6.40
C ALA A 152 12.89 -1.93 7.82
N ARG A 153 13.49 -1.30 8.84
CA ARG A 153 13.25 -1.63 10.25
C ARG A 153 11.80 -1.41 10.66
N MET A 154 11.17 -0.34 10.17
CA MET A 154 9.74 -0.09 10.41
C MET A 154 8.87 -1.21 9.81
N SER A 155 9.12 -1.62 8.57
CA SER A 155 8.36 -2.69 7.90
C SER A 155 8.55 -4.03 8.62
N GLN A 156 9.76 -4.36 9.06
CA GLN A 156 10.04 -5.58 9.85
C GLN A 156 9.20 -5.61 11.13
N GLN A 157 9.23 -4.53 11.92
CA GLN A 157 8.46 -4.44 13.16
C GLN A 157 6.96 -4.50 12.90
N TRP A 158 6.50 -3.88 11.83
CA TRP A 158 5.09 -3.89 11.44
C TRP A 158 4.63 -5.29 11.02
N GLU A 159 5.41 -5.99 10.20
CA GLU A 159 5.15 -7.38 9.81
C GLU A 159 5.17 -8.31 11.03
N THR A 160 6.17 -8.16 11.91
CA THR A 160 6.24 -8.94 13.17
C THR A 160 5.01 -8.73 14.05
N ALA A 161 4.48 -7.51 14.12
CA ALA A 161 3.25 -7.25 14.88
C ALA A 161 2.03 -7.95 14.27
N ALA A 162 1.93 -7.99 12.93
CA ALA A 162 0.83 -8.67 12.23
C ALA A 162 0.92 -10.21 12.35
N MET A 163 2.13 -10.77 12.31
CA MET A 163 2.36 -12.23 12.43
C MET A 163 1.88 -12.80 13.77
N LYS A 164 1.70 -11.98 14.80
CA LYS A 164 1.10 -12.41 16.06
C LYS A 164 -0.36 -12.91 15.94
N ALA A 165 -1.00 -12.66 14.80
CA ALA A 165 -2.32 -13.23 14.51
C ALA A 165 -2.25 -14.70 14.01
N GLU A 166 -1.09 -15.18 13.55
CA GLU A 166 -0.94 -16.57 13.06
C GLU A 166 -1.24 -17.63 14.13
N PRO A 167 -0.68 -17.53 15.36
CA PRO A 167 -0.99 -18.48 16.43
C PRO A 167 -2.47 -18.42 16.89
N LEU A 168 -3.20 -17.36 16.54
CA LEU A 168 -4.63 -17.23 16.83
C LEU A 168 -5.51 -17.92 15.77
N GLY A 169 -4.91 -18.59 14.77
CA GLY A 169 -5.58 -19.33 13.72
C GLY A 169 -5.85 -18.54 12.43
N LEU A 170 -5.36 -17.31 12.30
CA LEU A 170 -5.56 -16.51 11.10
C LEU A 170 -4.46 -16.78 10.06
N ARG A 171 -4.84 -16.81 8.79
CA ARG A 171 -3.91 -16.68 7.68
C ARG A 171 -3.46 -15.21 7.59
N VAL A 172 -2.16 -14.96 7.66
CA VAL A 172 -1.60 -13.60 7.60
C VAL A 172 -0.91 -13.37 6.26
N VAL A 173 -1.33 -12.32 5.53
CA VAL A 173 -0.69 -11.85 4.30
C VAL A 173 -0.08 -10.48 4.56
N ARG A 174 1.21 -10.32 4.30
CA ARG A 174 1.96 -9.08 4.49
C ARG A 174 2.25 -8.47 3.12
N MET A 175 1.44 -7.47 2.72
CA MET A 175 1.46 -6.90 1.39
C MET A 175 2.56 -5.83 1.28
N ARG A 176 3.73 -6.20 0.77
CA ARG A 176 4.89 -5.31 0.55
C ARG A 176 4.66 -4.45 -0.70
N THR A 177 3.97 -3.34 -0.49
CA THR A 177 3.49 -2.47 -1.56
C THR A 177 4.60 -1.55 -2.05
N SER A 178 4.77 -1.48 -3.36
CA SER A 178 5.62 -0.53 -4.08
C SER A 178 4.92 0.83 -4.29
N MET A 179 5.49 1.74 -5.08
CA MET A 179 4.85 3.02 -5.37
C MET A 179 3.58 2.81 -6.18
N VAL A 180 2.45 3.20 -5.62
CA VAL A 180 1.14 3.06 -6.28
C VAL A 180 0.94 4.17 -7.30
N PHE A 181 0.75 3.77 -8.56
CA PHE A 181 0.36 4.63 -9.66
C PHE A 181 -1.15 4.61 -9.84
N GLY A 182 -1.74 5.79 -9.95
CA GLY A 182 -3.18 5.92 -10.14
C GLY A 182 -3.61 7.39 -10.11
N ARG A 183 -4.81 7.66 -10.58
CA ARG A 183 -5.38 9.01 -10.53
C ARG A 183 -5.55 9.47 -9.09
N GLY A 184 -5.03 10.65 -8.79
CA GLY A 184 -5.12 11.20 -7.44
C GLY A 184 -4.18 10.52 -6.42
N ALA A 185 -3.36 9.55 -6.83
CA ALA A 185 -2.35 8.95 -5.95
C ALA A 185 -1.31 10.02 -5.55
N PRO A 186 -1.16 10.35 -4.25
CA PRO A 186 -0.34 11.48 -3.83
C PRO A 186 1.12 11.38 -4.29
N ALA A 187 1.74 10.20 -4.17
CA ALA A 187 3.13 9.99 -4.58
C ALA A 187 3.31 10.08 -6.09
N PHE A 188 2.37 9.53 -6.86
CA PHE A 188 2.38 9.61 -8.32
C PHE A 188 2.19 11.05 -8.82
N ASN A 189 1.30 11.82 -8.19
CA ASN A 189 1.12 13.22 -8.52
C ASN A 189 2.40 14.03 -8.28
N LEU A 190 3.10 13.80 -7.16
CA LEU A 190 4.39 14.43 -6.88
C LEU A 190 5.47 14.05 -7.91
N LEU A 191 5.49 12.80 -8.37
CA LEU A 191 6.42 12.32 -9.38
C LEU A 191 6.16 12.97 -10.76
N THR A 192 4.89 13.14 -11.14
CA THR A 192 4.50 13.67 -12.46
C THR A 192 4.46 15.20 -12.53
N LEU A 193 4.30 15.89 -11.39
CA LEU A 193 4.16 17.34 -11.35
C LEU A 193 5.32 18.09 -12.01
N PRO A 194 6.62 17.80 -11.74
CA PRO A 194 7.72 18.47 -12.42
C PRO A 194 7.70 18.26 -13.94
N VAL A 195 7.31 17.06 -14.40
CA VAL A 195 7.19 16.76 -15.83
C VAL A 195 6.09 17.60 -16.48
N ARG A 196 4.93 17.71 -15.80
CA ARG A 196 3.81 18.59 -16.26
C ARG A 196 4.24 20.06 -16.36
N LEU A 197 5.14 20.50 -15.49
CA LEU A 197 5.69 21.86 -15.45
C LEU A 197 6.94 22.04 -16.33
N PHE A 198 7.28 21.09 -17.21
CA PHE A 198 8.42 21.13 -18.12
C PHE A 198 9.82 21.13 -17.44
N VAL A 199 9.88 20.84 -16.14
CA VAL A 199 11.11 20.78 -15.34
C VAL A 199 11.39 19.38 -14.81
N GLY A 200 10.79 18.36 -15.42
CA GLY A 200 10.97 16.97 -15.05
C GLY A 200 12.24 16.33 -15.60
N GLY A 201 12.67 15.26 -14.94
CA GLY A 201 13.82 14.47 -15.38
C GLY A 201 14.23 13.41 -14.35
N PRO A 202 15.44 12.85 -14.52
CA PRO A 202 15.96 11.85 -13.63
C PRO A 202 16.15 12.38 -12.20
N LEU A 203 15.84 11.53 -11.20
CA LEU A 203 16.08 11.80 -9.79
C LEU A 203 17.45 11.24 -9.39
N GLY A 204 18.37 12.11 -9.00
CA GLY A 204 19.76 11.73 -8.75
C GLY A 204 20.43 11.21 -10.00
N SER A 205 21.00 10.02 -9.95
CA SER A 205 21.60 9.34 -11.12
C SER A 205 20.55 8.75 -12.07
N GLY A 206 19.32 8.56 -11.61
CA GLY A 206 18.27 7.84 -12.34
C GLY A 206 18.53 6.35 -12.55
N ARG A 207 19.67 5.81 -12.03
CA ARG A 207 20.10 4.41 -12.23
C ARG A 207 19.46 3.46 -11.24
N GLN A 208 18.85 3.97 -10.17
CA GLN A 208 18.14 3.14 -9.17
C GLN A 208 16.94 2.43 -9.79
N TRP A 209 16.70 1.19 -9.40
CA TRP A 209 15.52 0.45 -9.79
C TRP A 209 14.26 1.09 -9.18
N PHE A 210 13.21 1.15 -9.96
CA PHE A 210 11.96 1.79 -9.58
C PHE A 210 10.83 0.77 -9.67
N THR A 211 10.38 0.31 -8.52
CA THR A 211 9.23 -0.58 -8.39
C THR A 211 7.95 0.23 -8.28
N TRP A 212 6.93 -0.18 -9.01
CA TRP A 212 5.63 0.46 -9.05
C TRP A 212 4.52 -0.59 -9.17
N ILE A 213 3.29 -0.18 -8.91
CA ILE A 213 2.09 -0.98 -9.15
C ILE A 213 0.93 -0.06 -9.52
N HIS A 214 0.07 -0.49 -10.44
CA HIS A 214 -1.17 0.22 -10.73
C HIS A 214 -2.16 0.10 -9.57
N VAL A 215 -2.98 1.13 -9.36
CA VAL A 215 -3.97 1.14 -8.28
C VAL A 215 -4.98 0.00 -8.40
N ASP A 216 -5.41 -0.35 -9.60
CA ASP A 216 -6.34 -1.46 -9.81
C ASP A 216 -5.69 -2.82 -9.51
N ASP A 217 -4.40 -2.96 -9.77
CA ASP A 217 -3.66 -4.18 -9.44
C ASP A 217 -3.43 -4.33 -7.94
N ILE A 218 -3.13 -3.26 -7.19
CA ILE A 218 -3.02 -3.38 -5.72
C ILE A 218 -4.39 -3.70 -5.09
N ILE A 219 -5.48 -3.13 -5.61
CA ILE A 219 -6.84 -3.48 -5.19
C ILE A 219 -7.13 -4.96 -5.53
N GLY A 220 -6.80 -5.38 -6.75
CA GLY A 220 -6.93 -6.77 -7.18
C GLY A 220 -6.15 -7.74 -6.31
N LEU A 221 -4.91 -7.41 -5.92
CA LEU A 221 -4.09 -8.23 -5.02
C LEU A 221 -4.70 -8.36 -3.61
N TYR A 222 -5.28 -7.28 -3.05
CA TYR A 222 -5.98 -7.37 -1.77
C TYR A 222 -7.21 -8.26 -1.87
N ARG A 223 -8.02 -8.14 -2.93
CA ARG A 223 -9.18 -9.01 -3.19
C ARG A 223 -8.74 -10.46 -3.36
N PHE A 224 -7.75 -10.70 -4.21
CA PHE A 224 -7.17 -12.01 -4.42
C PHE A 224 -6.63 -12.63 -3.13
N GLY A 225 -5.98 -11.83 -2.28
CA GLY A 225 -5.51 -12.27 -0.97
C GLY A 225 -6.62 -12.62 0.02
N LEU A 226 -7.81 -11.99 -0.08
CA LEU A 226 -8.97 -12.38 0.72
C LEU A 226 -9.47 -13.78 0.32
N GLU A 227 -9.57 -14.04 -0.98
CA GLU A 227 -10.25 -15.20 -1.55
C GLU A 227 -9.32 -16.42 -1.72
N ASN A 228 -8.03 -16.19 -2.00
CA ASN A 228 -7.08 -17.26 -2.28
C ASN A 228 -6.37 -17.73 -1.01
N GLU A 229 -6.75 -18.89 -0.51
CA GLU A 229 -6.17 -19.51 0.69
C GLU A 229 -4.68 -19.87 0.54
N ARG A 230 -4.19 -20.06 -0.69
CA ARG A 230 -2.78 -20.36 -0.96
C ARG A 230 -1.85 -19.16 -0.77
N LEU A 231 -2.42 -17.93 -0.77
CA LEU A 231 -1.62 -16.73 -0.59
C LEU A 231 -1.45 -16.44 0.90
N SER A 232 -0.25 -16.63 1.44
CA SER A 232 0.10 -16.39 2.84
C SER A 232 1.52 -15.82 2.98
N GLY A 233 1.85 -15.25 4.13
CA GLY A 233 3.16 -14.68 4.40
C GLY A 233 3.43 -13.37 3.64
N ALA A 234 4.69 -13.08 3.31
CA ALA A 234 5.06 -11.89 2.53
C ALA A 234 4.60 -12.03 1.07
N VAL A 235 4.13 -10.93 0.49
CA VAL A 235 3.73 -10.82 -0.93
C VAL A 235 4.21 -9.48 -1.47
N ASN A 236 5.00 -9.50 -2.53
CA ASN A 236 5.44 -8.29 -3.22
C ASN A 236 4.34 -7.77 -4.14
N ALA A 237 3.78 -6.61 -3.81
CA ALA A 237 2.82 -5.91 -4.65
C ALA A 237 3.58 -4.95 -5.58
N VAL A 238 4.13 -5.51 -6.65
CA VAL A 238 4.91 -4.82 -7.68
C VAL A 238 4.45 -5.26 -9.06
N ALA A 239 4.43 -4.33 -10.03
CA ALA A 239 4.15 -4.67 -11.43
C ALA A 239 5.33 -5.43 -12.05
N PRO A 240 5.09 -6.35 -13.01
CA PRO A 240 6.17 -7.13 -13.65
C PRO A 240 7.20 -6.29 -14.41
N ASP A 241 6.78 -5.17 -15.03
CA ASP A 241 7.67 -4.29 -15.81
C ASP A 241 8.44 -3.32 -14.87
N ILE A 242 9.54 -3.82 -14.30
CA ILE A 242 10.42 -3.05 -13.41
C ILE A 242 11.45 -2.30 -14.25
N ARG A 243 11.58 -1.00 -14.04
CA ARG A 243 12.44 -0.11 -14.81
C ARG A 243 13.43 0.67 -13.93
N ARG A 244 14.48 1.21 -14.55
CA ARG A 244 15.31 2.25 -13.91
C ARG A 244 14.51 3.54 -13.80
N GLN A 245 14.80 4.35 -12.78
CA GLN A 245 14.05 5.59 -12.55
C GLN A 245 14.12 6.55 -13.75
N VAL A 246 15.26 6.64 -14.45
CA VAL A 246 15.40 7.45 -15.67
C VAL A 246 14.47 6.98 -16.78
N GLU A 247 14.22 5.69 -16.91
CA GLU A 247 13.30 5.13 -17.90
C GLU A 247 11.84 5.46 -17.54
N VAL A 248 11.50 5.37 -16.25
CA VAL A 248 10.17 5.77 -15.75
C VAL A 248 9.92 7.25 -16.01
N ALA A 249 10.90 8.13 -15.73
CA ALA A 249 10.78 9.56 -16.01
C ALA A 249 10.58 9.82 -17.51
N LYS A 250 11.33 9.12 -18.36
CA LYS A 250 11.22 9.23 -19.83
C LYS A 250 9.84 8.77 -20.32
N GLU A 251 9.34 7.65 -19.82
CA GLU A 251 7.99 7.14 -20.19
C GLU A 251 6.88 8.12 -19.77
N ILE A 252 6.96 8.70 -18.56
CA ILE A 252 6.02 9.74 -18.11
C ILE A 252 6.07 10.94 -19.08
N GLY A 253 7.26 11.38 -19.48
CA GLY A 253 7.44 12.46 -20.44
C GLY A 253 6.84 12.17 -21.81
N LEU A 254 7.05 10.95 -22.32
CA LEU A 254 6.50 10.52 -23.60
C LEU A 254 4.96 10.52 -23.59
N VAL A 255 4.34 9.98 -22.54
CA VAL A 255 2.87 9.93 -22.41
C VAL A 255 2.27 11.33 -22.23
N LEU A 256 2.94 12.21 -21.48
CA LEU A 256 2.50 13.60 -21.29
C LEU A 256 2.85 14.54 -22.45
N HIS A 257 3.66 14.09 -23.44
CA HIS A 257 4.26 14.93 -24.47
C HIS A 257 5.05 16.11 -23.88
N ARG A 258 5.90 15.80 -22.87
CA ARG A 258 6.73 16.78 -22.14
C ARG A 258 8.19 16.31 -22.08
N PRO A 259 9.15 17.25 -22.15
CA PRO A 259 10.56 16.94 -21.98
C PRO A 259 10.86 16.47 -20.55
N THR A 260 11.92 15.63 -20.43
CA THR A 260 12.43 15.12 -19.14
C THR A 260 13.94 15.30 -19.05
N TRP A 261 14.41 16.50 -19.34
CA TRP A 261 15.85 16.81 -19.48
C TRP A 261 16.50 17.34 -18.20
N PHE A 262 15.70 17.83 -17.24
CA PHE A 262 16.22 18.49 -16.06
C PHE A 262 16.40 17.49 -14.91
N PRO A 263 17.65 16.99 -14.69
CA PRO A 263 17.88 16.08 -13.58
C PRO A 263 17.73 16.83 -12.25
N ALA A 264 17.08 16.19 -11.27
CA ALA A 264 17.07 16.66 -9.90
C ALA A 264 18.33 16.13 -9.19
N PRO A 265 19.37 16.94 -8.90
CA PRO A 265 20.61 16.45 -8.30
C PRO A 265 20.39 15.78 -6.95
N ALA A 266 21.04 14.64 -6.71
CA ALA A 266 20.90 13.89 -5.45
C ALA A 266 21.25 14.74 -4.21
N LEU A 267 22.27 15.62 -4.33
CA LEU A 267 22.66 16.53 -3.25
C LEU A 267 21.52 17.48 -2.88
N LEU A 268 20.85 18.06 -3.87
CA LEU A 268 19.70 18.95 -3.66
C LEU A 268 18.53 18.22 -3.01
N LEU A 269 18.21 17.00 -3.49
CA LEU A 269 17.17 16.17 -2.89
C LEU A 269 17.47 15.80 -1.44
N ARG A 270 18.73 15.47 -1.12
CA ARG A 270 19.15 15.19 0.27
C ARG A 270 19.07 16.43 1.16
N LEU A 271 19.44 17.61 0.65
CA LEU A 271 19.37 18.86 1.40
C LEU A 271 17.91 19.24 1.72
N LEU A 272 17.02 19.12 0.75
CA LEU A 272 15.61 19.49 0.89
C LEU A 272 14.80 18.48 1.71
N LEU A 273 15.00 17.20 1.46
CA LEU A 273 14.20 16.11 2.04
C LEU A 273 14.87 15.39 3.23
N GLY A 274 16.19 15.61 3.41
CA GLY A 274 16.94 14.87 4.43
C GLY A 274 16.89 13.35 4.19
N THR A 275 16.67 12.58 5.24
CA THR A 275 16.54 11.11 5.16
C THR A 275 15.37 10.64 4.30
N GLN A 276 14.32 11.45 4.12
CA GLN A 276 13.20 11.13 3.24
C GLN A 276 13.60 11.00 1.76
N SER A 277 14.75 11.56 1.36
CA SER A 277 15.30 11.41 0.00
C SER A 277 15.56 9.95 -0.39
N GLN A 278 15.70 9.04 0.58
CA GLN A 278 15.83 7.60 0.34
C GLN A 278 14.65 7.03 -0.48
N LEU A 279 13.43 7.55 -0.30
CA LEU A 279 12.27 7.15 -1.10
C LEU A 279 12.44 7.37 -2.61
N LEU A 280 13.32 8.31 -2.99
CA LEU A 280 13.54 8.72 -4.38
C LEU A 280 14.88 8.24 -4.95
N LEU A 281 15.90 8.13 -4.09
CA LEU A 281 17.30 7.89 -4.50
C LEU A 281 17.74 6.44 -4.33
N GLU A 282 17.01 5.63 -3.54
CA GLU A 282 17.28 4.21 -3.38
C GLU A 282 16.33 3.38 -4.23
N GLY A 283 16.81 2.25 -4.71
CA GLY A 283 16.05 1.36 -5.58
C GLY A 283 16.10 -0.09 -5.16
N ARG A 284 15.12 -0.85 -5.64
CA ARG A 284 14.97 -2.28 -5.39
C ARG A 284 14.42 -2.93 -6.64
N ARG A 285 15.02 -4.05 -7.04
CA ARG A 285 14.54 -4.86 -8.16
C ARG A 285 13.71 -6.02 -7.61
N ALA A 286 12.59 -5.68 -6.93
CA ALA A 286 11.71 -6.70 -6.37
C ALA A 286 10.72 -7.21 -7.41
N VAL A 287 10.48 -8.51 -7.42
CA VAL A 287 9.55 -9.23 -8.33
C VAL A 287 8.35 -9.78 -7.55
N ALA A 288 7.25 -10.05 -8.26
CA ALA A 288 5.98 -10.51 -7.67
C ALA A 288 5.80 -12.04 -7.82
N ASP A 289 6.87 -12.80 -7.63
CA ASP A 289 6.92 -14.25 -7.93
C ASP A 289 5.80 -15.01 -7.22
N LYS A 290 5.54 -14.68 -5.96
CA LYS A 290 4.54 -15.38 -5.16
C LYS A 290 3.11 -15.10 -5.62
N ALA A 291 2.79 -13.86 -5.98
CA ALA A 291 1.48 -13.52 -6.50
C ALA A 291 1.22 -14.21 -7.85
N GLU A 292 2.20 -14.18 -8.75
CA GLU A 292 2.11 -14.83 -10.06
C GLU A 292 2.03 -16.35 -9.95
N ALA A 293 2.84 -16.96 -9.09
CA ALA A 293 2.80 -18.40 -8.82
C ALA A 293 1.47 -18.85 -8.19
N ALA A 294 0.83 -18.00 -7.39
CA ALA A 294 -0.51 -18.23 -6.85
C ALA A 294 -1.62 -18.07 -7.90
N GLY A 295 -1.29 -17.58 -9.09
CA GLY A 295 -2.23 -17.42 -10.22
C GLY A 295 -2.76 -15.99 -10.41
N TYR A 296 -2.26 -14.99 -9.69
CA TYR A 296 -2.64 -13.59 -9.93
C TYR A 296 -2.19 -13.15 -11.33
N ARG A 297 -3.05 -12.40 -12.02
CA ARG A 297 -2.75 -11.83 -13.34
C ARG A 297 -2.87 -10.32 -13.26
N PHE A 298 -1.75 -9.62 -13.49
CA PHE A 298 -1.71 -8.16 -13.50
C PHE A 298 -2.51 -7.62 -14.70
N GLN A 299 -3.39 -6.67 -14.43
CA GLN A 299 -4.15 -5.96 -15.45
C GLN A 299 -3.26 -4.93 -16.17
N PHE A 300 -2.39 -4.28 -15.41
CA PHE A 300 -1.44 -3.27 -15.87
C PHE A 300 0.00 -3.72 -15.61
N GLY A 301 0.39 -4.83 -16.24
CA GLY A 301 1.76 -5.35 -16.11
C GLY A 301 2.83 -4.49 -16.78
N GLY A 302 2.48 -3.68 -17.79
CA GLY A 302 3.39 -2.81 -18.54
C GLY A 302 3.29 -1.34 -18.14
N LEU A 303 4.45 -0.69 -17.95
CA LEU A 303 4.53 0.71 -17.47
C LEU A 303 3.80 1.69 -18.41
N ARG A 304 4.03 1.58 -19.73
CA ARG A 304 3.40 2.48 -20.71
C ARG A 304 1.87 2.38 -20.68
N GLN A 305 1.33 1.16 -20.68
CA GLN A 305 -0.10 0.90 -20.60
C GLN A 305 -0.72 1.57 -19.36
N ALA A 306 -0.08 1.37 -18.20
CA ALA A 306 -0.53 1.98 -16.94
C ALA A 306 -0.51 3.51 -16.99
N LEU A 307 0.58 4.10 -17.52
CA LEU A 307 0.70 5.55 -17.64
C LEU A 307 -0.34 6.15 -18.60
N GLU A 308 -0.62 5.49 -19.72
CA GLU A 308 -1.63 5.93 -20.69
C GLU A 308 -3.04 5.91 -20.09
N GLU A 309 -3.37 4.86 -19.34
CA GLU A 309 -4.65 4.80 -18.61
C GLU A 309 -4.78 5.96 -17.63
N ILE A 310 -3.76 6.18 -16.77
CA ILE A 310 -3.83 7.17 -15.71
C ILE A 310 -3.79 8.60 -16.24
N LEU A 311 -2.97 8.88 -17.25
CA LEU A 311 -2.64 10.25 -17.67
C LEU A 311 -3.45 10.76 -18.87
N ARG A 312 -3.98 9.88 -19.75
CA ARG A 312 -4.69 10.26 -20.98
C ARG A 312 -6.21 10.30 -20.84
N ARG A 313 -6.82 9.51 -19.96
CA ARG A 313 -8.26 9.64 -19.73
C ARG A 313 -8.58 11.00 -19.10
N ARG A 314 -9.24 11.88 -19.82
CA ARG A 314 -9.82 13.14 -19.32
C ARG A 314 -11.11 12.89 -18.54
#